data_a2327aa676c865a690fab7a37422c051
#
_entry.id   a2327aa676c865a690fab7a37422c051
#
_cell.length_a   1.000
_cell.length_b   1.000
_cell.length_c   1.000
_cell.angle_alpha   90.00
_cell.angle_beta   90.00
_cell.angle_gamma   90.00
#
_symmetry.space_group_name_H-M   'P 1'
#
loop_
_entity.id
_entity.type
_entity.pdbx_description
1 polymer ?
#
loop_
_entity_poly.entity_id
_entity_poly.type
_entity_poly.pdbx_seq_one_letter_code
_entity_poly.pdbx_strand_id
1 'polypeptide(L)'
;MLMSTRKKIWFWCLGVLLVSAVSIFFMFSRISRQRQYFLAVIPHFMIDPVKVQDFYSFLKGRFFPSHEMPDQIVLLSPNHFFLKQKRVEGLCTSGRIRFKDQTIVATPFVDDRIACNGGVFYEKGGQIYTKDHGLGEHFRWINQFFPTVKTVYLLALPTHHMEHASWLAENIQKLPWKTLVIASVDFSHYLSEVIAEQHDQVSFSVLQQSGAFDQLRGLDVDCPACLGVVYRLASKEKIRVHQRWRDSSSTIVGKDLMDQNTSRQFLWRE
;
A
#
# COMPACT_ATOMS: atom_id res chain seq x y z
N MET A 1 5.15 -36.69 56.45
CA MET A 1 3.88 -37.20 55.89
C MET A 1 4.04 -37.36 54.35
N LEU A 2 4.30 -38.61 53.91
CA LEU A 2 4.59 -38.90 52.51
C LEU A 2 3.27 -38.96 51.70
N MET A 3 3.12 -38.10 50.71
CA MET A 3 1.98 -38.11 49.78
C MET A 3 1.90 -39.47 49.08
N SER A 4 0.72 -40.12 49.10
CA SER A 4 0.52 -41.39 48.42
C SER A 4 0.80 -41.27 46.92
N THR A 5 1.32 -42.35 46.32
CA THR A 5 1.72 -42.43 44.89
C THR A 5 0.57 -41.99 43.96
N ARG A 6 -0.69 -42.32 44.30
CA ARG A 6 -1.88 -41.88 43.54
C ARG A 6 -2.06 -40.37 43.52
N LYS A 7 -1.80 -39.65 44.61
CA LYS A 7 -1.88 -38.15 44.64
C LYS A 7 -0.78 -37.53 43.81
N LYS A 8 0.43 -38.10 43.76
CA LYS A 8 1.52 -37.61 42.88
C LYS A 8 1.17 -37.74 41.39
N ILE A 9 0.59 -38.86 40.96
CA ILE A 9 0.18 -39.08 39.59
C ILE A 9 -0.92 -38.06 39.14
N TRP A 10 -1.89 -37.83 40.03
CA TRP A 10 -2.95 -36.82 39.77
C TRP A 10 -2.37 -35.40 39.61
N PHE A 11 -1.43 -34.98 40.43
CA PHE A 11 -0.77 -33.68 40.26
C PHE A 11 0.02 -33.56 38.98
N TRP A 12 0.69 -34.62 38.54
CA TRP A 12 1.41 -34.65 37.27
C TRP A 12 0.46 -34.57 36.07
N CYS A 13 -0.62 -35.31 36.08
CA CYS A 13 -1.63 -35.28 35.02
C CYS A 13 -2.30 -33.89 34.93
N LEU A 14 -2.60 -33.25 36.06
CA LEU A 14 -3.17 -31.89 36.08
C LEU A 14 -2.20 -30.87 35.55
N GLY A 15 -0.92 -30.98 35.90
CA GLY A 15 0.14 -30.10 35.40
C GLY A 15 0.31 -30.19 33.89
N VAL A 16 0.34 -31.41 33.34
CA VAL A 16 0.44 -31.64 31.88
C VAL A 16 -0.78 -31.06 31.15
N LEU A 17 -1.98 -31.27 31.67
CA LEU A 17 -3.22 -30.73 31.09
C LEU A 17 -3.23 -29.18 31.10
N LEU A 18 -2.75 -28.56 32.16
CA LEU A 18 -2.69 -27.11 32.27
C LEU A 18 -1.67 -26.50 31.27
N VAL A 19 -0.49 -27.13 31.15
CA VAL A 19 0.54 -26.70 30.19
C VAL A 19 0.03 -26.86 28.75
N SER A 20 -0.65 -27.98 28.48
CA SER A 20 -1.24 -28.21 27.16
C SER A 20 -2.34 -27.21 26.85
N ALA A 21 -3.23 -26.89 27.79
CA ALA A 21 -4.30 -25.90 27.61
C ALA A 21 -3.75 -24.49 27.40
N VAL A 22 -2.71 -24.11 28.16
CA VAL A 22 -2.02 -22.81 27.98
C VAL A 22 -1.32 -22.75 26.64
N SER A 23 -0.64 -23.82 26.22
CA SER A 23 0.02 -23.87 24.90
C SER A 23 -0.99 -23.81 23.75
N ILE A 24 -2.12 -24.51 23.86
CA ILE A 24 -3.22 -24.47 22.90
C ILE A 24 -3.83 -23.05 22.88
N PHE A 25 -4.07 -22.43 24.02
CA PHE A 25 -4.58 -21.05 24.11
C PHE A 25 -3.62 -20.05 23.44
N PHE A 26 -2.30 -20.16 23.68
CA PHE A 26 -1.31 -19.32 23.01
C PHE A 26 -1.21 -19.62 21.50
N MET A 27 -1.37 -20.86 21.09
CA MET A 27 -1.45 -21.22 19.68
C MET A 27 -2.70 -20.62 19.02
N PHE A 28 -3.87 -20.79 19.63
CA PHE A 28 -5.11 -20.20 19.12
C PHE A 28 -5.11 -18.67 19.17
N SER A 29 -4.55 -18.05 20.20
CA SER A 29 -4.42 -16.58 20.24
C SER A 29 -3.43 -16.04 19.19
N ARG A 30 -2.44 -16.82 18.78
CA ARG A 30 -1.58 -16.48 17.63
C ARG A 30 -2.28 -16.69 16.29
N ILE A 31 -3.11 -17.73 16.16
CA ILE A 31 -3.83 -18.05 14.92
C ILE A 31 -4.99 -17.07 14.67
N SER A 32 -5.59 -16.50 15.72
CA SER A 32 -6.75 -15.60 15.59
C SER A 32 -6.39 -14.14 15.24
N ARG A 33 -5.13 -13.76 15.16
CA ARG A 33 -4.78 -12.46 14.57
C ARG A 33 -4.93 -12.54 13.07
N GLN A 34 -6.15 -12.33 12.60
CA GLN A 34 -6.47 -12.20 11.18
C GLN A 34 -5.55 -11.13 10.56
N ARG A 35 -4.88 -11.49 9.46
CA ARG A 35 -4.11 -10.53 8.67
C ARG A 35 -5.07 -9.46 8.18
N GLN A 36 -4.77 -8.20 8.48
CA GLN A 36 -5.59 -7.07 8.08
C GLN A 36 -4.82 -6.25 7.05
N TYR A 37 -5.44 -6.06 5.90
CA TYR A 37 -4.94 -5.18 4.85
C TYR A 37 -5.85 -3.96 4.79
N PHE A 38 -5.22 -2.81 4.85
CA PHE A 38 -5.89 -1.54 4.66
C PHE A 38 -5.39 -1.00 3.32
N LEU A 39 -6.29 -0.71 2.42
CA LEU A 39 -5.97 -0.39 1.03
C LEU A 39 -6.37 1.05 0.74
N ALA A 40 -5.45 1.79 0.14
CA ALA A 40 -5.68 3.17 -0.28
C ALA A 40 -5.09 3.43 -1.68
N VAL A 41 -5.76 4.28 -2.43
CA VAL A 41 -5.22 4.89 -3.65
C VAL A 41 -5.12 6.38 -3.37
N ILE A 42 -3.93 6.93 -3.50
CA ILE A 42 -3.60 8.32 -3.18
C ILE A 42 -2.83 8.89 -4.35
N PRO A 43 -3.25 10.02 -4.93
CA PRO A 43 -2.50 10.65 -6.01
C PRO A 43 -1.16 11.19 -5.53
N HIS A 44 -0.19 11.26 -6.42
CA HIS A 44 1.12 11.88 -6.18
C HIS A 44 1.28 13.27 -6.82
N PHE A 45 0.31 13.69 -7.63
CA PHE A 45 0.28 15.06 -8.12
C PHE A 45 -0.16 16.02 -7.01
N MET A 46 0.81 16.69 -6.38
CA MET A 46 0.63 17.45 -5.13
C MET A 46 0.28 18.92 -5.35
N ILE A 47 -0.60 19.22 -6.31
CA ILE A 47 -1.03 20.60 -6.56
C ILE A 47 -1.82 21.21 -5.39
N ASP A 48 -2.55 20.37 -4.64
CA ASP A 48 -3.21 20.74 -3.39
C ASP A 48 -2.83 19.73 -2.30
N PRO A 49 -1.81 20.03 -1.50
CA PRO A 49 -1.34 19.12 -0.47
C PRO A 49 -2.32 19.00 0.70
N VAL A 50 -3.25 19.92 0.89
CA VAL A 50 -4.20 19.91 2.01
C VAL A 50 -5.11 18.69 1.92
N LYS A 51 -5.67 18.41 0.75
CA LYS A 51 -6.50 17.21 0.56
C LYS A 51 -5.74 15.89 0.77
N VAL A 52 -4.47 15.85 0.37
CA VAL A 52 -3.61 14.70 0.63
C VAL A 52 -3.40 14.52 2.14
N GLN A 53 -3.09 15.61 2.85
CA GLN A 53 -2.97 15.62 4.31
C GLN A 53 -4.25 15.12 4.98
N ASP A 54 -5.40 15.67 4.58
CA ASP A 54 -6.70 15.31 5.13
C ASP A 54 -7.04 13.83 4.87
N PHE A 55 -6.63 13.30 3.71
CA PHE A 55 -6.85 11.90 3.41
C PHE A 55 -5.97 10.97 4.26
N TYR A 56 -4.70 11.31 4.48
CA TYR A 56 -3.83 10.58 5.40
C TYR A 56 -4.36 10.62 6.84
N SER A 57 -4.84 11.78 7.29
CA SER A 57 -5.51 11.94 8.59
C SER A 57 -6.75 11.05 8.70
N PHE A 58 -7.56 11.01 7.64
CA PHE A 58 -8.72 10.14 7.55
C PHE A 58 -8.33 8.66 7.62
N LEU A 59 -7.35 8.20 6.83
CA LEU A 59 -6.89 6.80 6.86
C LEU A 59 -6.38 6.42 8.25
N LYS A 60 -5.63 7.33 8.89
CA LYS A 60 -5.14 7.13 10.26
C LYS A 60 -6.30 6.95 11.24
N GLY A 61 -7.29 7.84 11.22
CA GLY A 61 -8.44 7.77 12.12
C GLY A 61 -9.35 6.57 11.84
N ARG A 62 -9.51 6.20 10.55
CA ARG A 62 -10.42 5.12 10.12
C ARG A 62 -9.85 3.73 10.40
N PHE A 63 -8.58 3.52 10.03
CA PHE A 63 -7.96 2.20 10.09
C PHE A 63 -7.19 1.94 11.38
N PHE A 64 -6.72 2.99 12.03
CA PHE A 64 -5.83 2.90 13.17
C PHE A 64 -6.30 3.82 14.32
N PRO A 65 -7.53 3.59 14.85
CA PRO A 65 -8.03 4.38 15.96
C PRO A 65 -7.17 4.20 17.21
N SER A 66 -7.31 5.10 18.16
CA SER A 66 -6.73 4.97 19.52
C SER A 66 -5.22 4.72 19.55
N HIS A 67 -4.43 5.46 18.75
CA HIS A 67 -2.96 5.36 18.65
C HIS A 67 -2.43 4.06 18.03
N GLU A 68 -3.28 3.19 17.52
CA GLU A 68 -2.81 2.07 16.70
C GLU A 68 -2.05 2.56 15.47
N MET A 69 -1.14 1.73 14.98
CA MET A 69 -0.35 1.97 13.78
C MET A 69 -0.33 0.71 12.91
N PRO A 70 -0.11 0.84 11.61
CA PRO A 70 0.23 -0.32 10.81
C PRO A 70 1.59 -0.86 11.26
N ASP A 71 1.74 -2.17 11.22
CA ASP A 71 3.05 -2.80 11.46
C ASP A 71 4.00 -2.48 10.31
N GLN A 72 3.45 -2.31 9.12
CA GLN A 72 4.20 -2.01 7.90
C GLN A 72 3.37 -1.26 6.86
N ILE A 73 4.05 -0.56 5.97
CA ILE A 73 3.47 0.12 4.82
C ILE A 73 4.10 -0.45 3.55
N VAL A 74 3.28 -0.74 2.54
CA VAL A 74 3.71 -1.02 1.18
C VAL A 74 3.28 0.15 0.31
N LEU A 75 4.23 0.90 -0.23
CA LEU A 75 3.98 2.01 -1.13
C LEU A 75 4.34 1.59 -2.56
N LEU A 76 3.33 1.59 -3.41
CA LEU A 76 3.42 1.24 -4.83
C LEU A 76 3.34 2.51 -5.66
N SER A 77 4.15 2.63 -6.69
CA SER A 77 4.16 3.77 -7.61
C SER A 77 4.44 3.31 -9.04
N PRO A 78 3.98 4.03 -10.06
CA PRO A 78 4.52 3.85 -11.40
C PRO A 78 6.02 4.12 -11.42
N ASN A 79 6.75 3.42 -12.28
CA ASN A 79 8.16 3.73 -12.54
C ASN A 79 8.26 4.82 -13.60
N HIS A 80 8.30 6.08 -13.20
CA HIS A 80 8.33 7.23 -14.11
C HIS A 80 9.63 7.38 -14.90
N PHE A 81 10.76 6.84 -14.40
CA PHE A 81 12.08 7.08 -14.99
C PHE A 81 12.53 5.98 -15.95
N PHE A 82 11.99 4.78 -15.79
CA PHE A 82 12.40 3.62 -16.57
C PHE A 82 11.19 2.98 -17.26
N LEU A 83 10.53 3.72 -18.11
CA LEU A 83 9.32 3.29 -18.84
C LEU A 83 9.49 2.00 -19.66
N LYS A 84 10.74 1.69 -20.05
CA LYS A 84 11.09 0.44 -20.75
C LYS A 84 11.38 -0.73 -19.81
N GLN A 85 11.43 -0.49 -18.50
CA GLN A 85 11.67 -1.52 -17.51
C GLN A 85 10.46 -2.45 -17.43
N LYS A 86 10.73 -3.76 -17.50
CA LYS A 86 9.68 -4.80 -17.43
C LYS A 86 9.58 -5.45 -16.05
N ARG A 87 10.43 -5.07 -15.11
CA ARG A 87 10.51 -5.65 -13.76
C ARG A 87 10.08 -4.63 -12.71
N VAL A 88 9.45 -5.12 -11.66
CA VAL A 88 9.23 -4.31 -10.46
C VAL A 88 10.57 -3.96 -9.84
N GLU A 89 10.79 -2.71 -9.51
CA GLU A 89 11.97 -2.25 -8.81
C GLU A 89 11.68 -2.01 -7.32
N GLY A 90 12.63 -2.36 -6.48
CA GLY A 90 12.59 -2.15 -5.04
C GLY A 90 13.98 -1.91 -4.46
N LEU A 91 14.06 -1.73 -3.16
CA LEU A 91 15.34 -1.61 -2.46
C LEU A 91 16.04 -2.97 -2.38
N CYS A 92 17.39 -2.93 -2.47
CA CYS A 92 18.25 -4.09 -2.25
C CYS A 92 18.57 -4.31 -0.77
N THR A 93 18.68 -3.23 -0.02
CA THR A 93 19.04 -3.24 1.41
C THR A 93 18.21 -2.21 2.16
N SER A 94 18.01 -2.44 3.45
CA SER A 94 17.39 -1.43 4.32
C SER A 94 18.26 -0.18 4.37
N GLY A 95 17.61 0.97 4.32
CA GLY A 95 18.34 2.23 4.32
C GLY A 95 17.47 3.46 4.45
N ARG A 96 18.13 4.60 4.56
CA ARG A 96 17.49 5.89 4.54
C ARG A 96 17.30 6.35 3.10
N ILE A 97 16.05 6.61 2.73
CA ILE A 97 15.68 7.16 1.44
C ILE A 97 15.27 8.60 1.64
N ARG A 98 15.91 9.49 0.91
CA ARG A 98 15.63 10.92 0.97
C ARG A 98 14.99 11.40 -0.32
N PHE A 99 13.92 12.17 -0.17
CA PHE A 99 13.29 12.92 -1.26
C PHE A 99 13.02 14.35 -0.78
N LYS A 100 13.58 15.35 -1.46
CA LYS A 100 13.58 16.75 -1.02
C LYS A 100 14.14 16.86 0.42
N ASP A 101 13.37 17.39 1.35
CA ASP A 101 13.68 17.54 2.77
C ASP A 101 13.18 16.37 3.63
N GLN A 102 12.51 15.40 3.04
CA GLN A 102 11.90 14.26 3.73
C GLN A 102 12.77 13.01 3.64
N THR A 103 12.80 12.26 4.73
CA THR A 103 13.54 10.99 4.80
C THR A 103 12.70 9.93 5.50
N ILE A 104 12.66 8.74 4.93
CA ILE A 104 12.11 7.55 5.60
C ILE A 104 13.17 6.46 5.69
N VAL A 105 12.96 5.52 6.61
CA VAL A 105 13.72 4.26 6.63
C VAL A 105 12.89 3.21 5.92
N ALA A 106 13.42 2.68 4.83
CA ALA A 106 12.73 1.67 4.04
C ALA A 106 13.44 0.33 4.09
N THR A 107 12.70 -0.73 3.85
CA THR A 107 13.14 -2.12 3.95
C THR A 107 12.98 -2.80 2.59
N PRO A 108 13.88 -3.70 2.17
CA PRO A 108 13.73 -4.48 0.95
C PRO A 108 12.49 -5.37 1.01
N PHE A 109 11.75 -5.40 -0.07
CA PHE A 109 10.73 -6.43 -0.27
C PHE A 109 11.42 -7.64 -0.89
N VAL A 110 11.54 -8.72 -0.12
CA VAL A 110 12.34 -9.88 -0.52
C VAL A 110 11.55 -10.77 -1.49
N ASP A 111 11.87 -10.66 -2.77
CA ASP A 111 11.37 -11.52 -3.86
C ASP A 111 12.38 -11.45 -5.02
N ASP A 112 12.73 -12.58 -5.62
CA ASP A 112 13.71 -12.70 -6.70
C ASP A 112 13.27 -12.05 -8.03
N ARG A 113 11.97 -11.77 -8.16
CA ARG A 113 11.38 -11.07 -9.30
C ARG A 113 11.53 -9.55 -9.21
N ILE A 114 11.93 -9.04 -8.04
CA ILE A 114 12.16 -7.61 -7.84
C ILE A 114 13.59 -7.28 -8.24
N ALA A 115 13.73 -6.36 -9.18
CA ALA A 115 15.03 -5.82 -9.53
C ALA A 115 15.50 -4.84 -8.47
N CYS A 116 16.69 -5.06 -7.94
CA CYS A 116 17.31 -4.15 -6.98
C CYS A 116 18.44 -3.28 -7.55
N ASN A 117 18.55 -3.17 -8.85
CA ASN A 117 19.58 -2.34 -9.49
C ASN A 117 19.09 -0.92 -9.79
N GLY A 118 17.94 -0.55 -9.24
CA GLY A 118 17.16 0.56 -9.70
C GLY A 118 17.86 1.90 -9.58
N GLY A 119 18.06 2.54 -10.70
CA GLY A 119 18.40 3.95 -10.75
C GLY A 119 17.36 4.85 -10.07
N VAL A 120 16.16 4.33 -9.79
CA VAL A 120 15.09 5.01 -9.02
C VAL A 120 15.52 5.29 -7.59
N PHE A 121 16.31 4.38 -6.98
CA PHE A 121 16.69 4.47 -5.57
C PHE A 121 18.13 4.91 -5.32
N TYR A 122 18.98 4.96 -6.34
CA TYR A 122 20.41 5.24 -6.18
C TYR A 122 20.89 6.44 -6.99
N GLU A 123 21.69 7.29 -6.36
CA GLU A 123 22.49 8.31 -7.01
C GLU A 123 24.00 8.05 -6.87
N LYS A 124 24.80 8.63 -7.77
CA LYS A 124 26.26 8.60 -7.67
C LYS A 124 26.70 9.18 -6.33
N GLY A 125 27.53 8.43 -5.60
CA GLY A 125 28.08 8.87 -4.31
C GLY A 125 27.54 8.11 -3.10
N GLY A 126 26.75 7.05 -3.28
CA GLY A 126 26.29 6.18 -2.20
C GLY A 126 25.11 6.76 -1.39
N GLN A 127 24.57 7.89 -1.79
CA GLN A 127 23.33 8.42 -1.20
C GLN A 127 22.13 7.75 -1.87
N ILE A 128 21.20 7.28 -1.05
CA ILE A 128 19.98 6.61 -1.52
C ILE A 128 18.89 7.69 -1.59
N TYR A 129 18.48 8.01 -2.81
CA TYR A 129 17.35 8.90 -3.06
C TYR A 129 16.33 8.19 -3.92
N THR A 130 15.07 8.39 -3.66
CA THR A 130 14.09 8.12 -4.69
C THR A 130 14.02 9.34 -5.62
N LYS A 131 14.11 9.09 -6.91
CA LYS A 131 13.86 10.11 -7.94
C LYS A 131 12.40 10.11 -8.36
N ASP A 132 11.69 9.06 -8.01
CA ASP A 132 10.30 8.88 -8.35
C ASP A 132 9.42 9.71 -7.42
N HIS A 133 8.77 10.74 -7.97
CA HIS A 133 7.88 11.61 -7.20
C HIS A 133 6.66 10.84 -6.69
N GLY A 134 6.20 9.82 -7.40
CA GLY A 134 5.10 8.98 -6.96
C GLY A 134 5.39 8.21 -5.67
N LEU A 135 6.68 7.95 -5.34
CA LEU A 135 7.07 7.44 -4.03
C LEU A 135 7.39 8.57 -3.06
N GLY A 136 8.23 9.51 -3.48
CA GLY A 136 8.83 10.51 -2.61
C GLY A 136 7.85 11.51 -2.01
N GLU A 137 6.83 11.92 -2.76
CA GLU A 137 5.83 12.88 -2.28
C GLU A 137 5.03 12.35 -1.07
N HIS A 138 4.96 11.03 -0.89
CA HIS A 138 4.28 10.42 0.25
C HIS A 138 5.10 10.40 1.54
N PHE A 139 6.44 10.62 1.50
CA PHE A 139 7.31 10.48 2.67
C PHE A 139 6.92 11.42 3.81
N ARG A 140 6.58 12.68 3.48
CA ARG A 140 6.12 13.64 4.48
C ARG A 140 4.93 13.12 5.27
N TRP A 141 3.95 12.58 4.57
CA TRP A 141 2.70 12.15 5.17
C TRP A 141 2.87 10.84 5.95
N ILE A 142 3.69 9.91 5.44
CA ILE A 142 4.06 8.70 6.18
C ILE A 142 4.74 9.08 7.50
N ASN A 143 5.72 9.98 7.47
CA ASN A 143 6.40 10.45 8.68
C ASN A 143 5.44 11.13 9.67
N GLN A 144 4.52 11.95 9.16
CA GLN A 144 3.59 12.71 10.00
C GLN A 144 2.52 11.83 10.64
N PHE A 145 1.90 10.93 9.87
CA PHE A 145 0.73 10.18 10.32
C PHE A 145 1.07 8.78 10.87
N PHE A 146 2.21 8.22 10.47
CA PHE A 146 2.68 6.89 10.88
C PHE A 146 4.12 6.90 11.39
N PRO A 147 4.47 7.78 12.34
CA PRO A 147 5.86 8.04 12.74
C PRO A 147 6.56 6.84 13.38
N THR A 148 5.82 5.88 13.89
CA THR A 148 6.37 4.70 14.57
C THR A 148 6.36 3.44 13.71
N VAL A 149 5.92 3.54 12.44
CA VAL A 149 6.00 2.41 11.50
C VAL A 149 7.45 2.02 11.29
N LYS A 150 7.74 0.73 11.45
CA LYS A 150 9.13 0.22 11.42
C LYS A 150 9.55 -0.25 10.04
N THR A 151 8.60 -0.61 9.21
CA THR A 151 8.86 -1.24 7.92
C THR A 151 8.07 -0.52 6.83
N VAL A 152 8.78 0.07 5.89
CA VAL A 152 8.20 0.67 4.68
C VAL A 152 8.84 0.01 3.48
N TYR A 153 8.03 -0.63 2.64
CA TYR A 153 8.44 -1.17 1.36
C TYR A 153 8.14 -0.17 0.26
N LEU A 154 9.12 0.15 -0.55
CA LEU A 154 8.99 1.04 -1.71
C LEU A 154 9.13 0.22 -2.98
N LEU A 155 8.10 0.22 -3.82
CA LEU A 155 8.05 -0.57 -5.05
C LEU A 155 7.62 0.32 -6.22
N ALA A 156 8.48 0.42 -7.23
CA ALA A 156 8.18 1.07 -8.49
C ALA A 156 7.80 0.02 -9.54
N LEU A 157 6.59 0.12 -10.07
CA LEU A 157 6.01 -0.87 -10.98
C LEU A 157 6.09 -0.40 -12.44
N PRO A 158 6.37 -1.31 -13.38
CA PRO A 158 6.15 -1.04 -14.78
C PRO A 158 4.64 -0.87 -15.03
N THR A 159 4.25 0.28 -15.52
CA THR A 159 2.87 0.80 -15.46
C THR A 159 1.82 -0.14 -16.08
N HIS A 160 2.11 -0.72 -17.24
CA HIS A 160 1.14 -1.55 -17.98
C HIS A 160 1.33 -3.07 -17.81
N HIS A 161 2.26 -3.50 -16.97
CA HIS A 161 2.57 -4.91 -16.76
C HIS A 161 1.70 -5.55 -15.67
N MET A 162 0.44 -5.79 -15.99
CA MET A 162 -0.56 -6.34 -15.07
C MET A 162 -0.21 -7.71 -14.48
N GLU A 163 0.67 -8.48 -15.15
CA GLU A 163 1.18 -9.76 -14.65
C GLU A 163 1.88 -9.63 -13.29
N HIS A 164 2.49 -8.47 -13.02
CA HIS A 164 3.13 -8.21 -11.75
C HIS A 164 2.14 -8.01 -10.61
N ALA A 165 0.95 -7.49 -10.90
CA ALA A 165 -0.04 -7.18 -9.89
C ALA A 165 -0.51 -8.43 -9.11
N SER A 166 -0.72 -9.56 -9.80
CA SER A 166 -1.21 -10.79 -9.18
C SER A 166 -0.20 -11.39 -8.21
N TRP A 167 1.04 -11.63 -8.67
CA TRP A 167 2.05 -12.23 -7.80
C TRP A 167 2.47 -11.29 -6.66
N LEU A 168 2.50 -9.97 -6.92
CA LEU A 168 2.84 -9.02 -5.88
C LEU A 168 1.75 -8.97 -4.79
N ALA A 169 0.48 -8.99 -5.18
CA ALA A 169 -0.62 -9.11 -4.24
C ALA A 169 -0.53 -10.41 -3.40
N GLU A 170 -0.20 -11.55 -4.04
CA GLU A 170 0.00 -12.81 -3.32
C GLU A 170 1.15 -12.74 -2.31
N ASN A 171 2.24 -12.05 -2.64
CA ASN A 171 3.37 -11.90 -1.71
C ASN A 171 3.07 -10.88 -0.60
N ILE A 172 2.38 -9.79 -0.90
CA ILE A 172 1.90 -8.86 0.13
C ILE A 172 0.97 -9.60 1.11
N GLN A 173 0.14 -10.53 0.65
CA GLN A 173 -0.72 -11.35 1.53
C GLN A 173 0.07 -12.29 2.46
N LYS A 174 1.34 -12.56 2.20
CA LYS A 174 2.20 -13.33 3.10
C LYS A 174 2.81 -12.47 4.20
N LEU A 175 2.80 -11.16 4.04
CA LEU A 175 3.30 -10.23 5.04
C LEU A 175 2.53 -10.40 6.36
N PRO A 176 3.20 -10.34 7.51
CA PRO A 176 2.55 -10.49 8.79
C PRO A 176 1.71 -9.26 9.16
N TRP A 177 0.61 -9.49 9.88
CA TRP A 177 -0.11 -8.48 10.67
C TRP A 177 -0.85 -7.39 9.89
N LYS A 178 -0.91 -6.18 10.45
CA LYS A 178 -1.60 -5.00 9.93
C LYS A 178 -0.75 -4.31 8.86
N THR A 179 -1.12 -4.45 7.61
CA THR A 179 -0.41 -3.85 6.48
C THR A 179 -1.25 -2.76 5.82
N LEU A 180 -0.71 -1.54 5.74
CA LEU A 180 -1.28 -0.47 4.92
C LEU A 180 -0.63 -0.52 3.53
N VAL A 181 -1.42 -0.76 2.51
CA VAL A 181 -0.98 -0.74 1.12
C VAL A 181 -1.48 0.55 0.47
N ILE A 182 -0.57 1.36 -0.02
CA ILE A 182 -0.85 2.61 -0.70
C ILE A 182 -0.43 2.46 -2.16
N ALA A 183 -1.37 2.58 -3.08
CA ALA A 183 -1.08 2.79 -4.49
C ALA A 183 -1.06 4.28 -4.78
N SER A 184 0.10 4.78 -5.13
CA SER A 184 0.34 6.14 -5.58
C SER A 184 -0.01 6.22 -7.06
N VAL A 185 -1.18 6.77 -7.39
CA VAL A 185 -1.72 6.72 -8.75
C VAL A 185 -2.47 8.01 -9.04
N ASP A 186 -2.07 8.66 -10.11
CA ASP A 186 -2.85 9.74 -10.72
C ASP A 186 -3.80 9.17 -11.80
N PHE A 187 -4.96 9.78 -11.90
CA PHE A 187 -5.97 9.40 -12.88
C PHE A 187 -5.83 10.30 -14.12
N SER A 188 -6.78 10.27 -14.99
CA SER A 188 -6.80 10.93 -16.30
C SER A 188 -5.83 12.10 -16.50
N HIS A 189 -4.96 11.98 -17.49
CA HIS A 189 -3.95 12.98 -17.82
C HIS A 189 -4.22 13.62 -19.19
N TYR A 190 -3.90 14.93 -19.29
CA TYR A 190 -3.87 15.66 -20.56
C TYR A 190 -5.21 15.68 -21.31
N LEU A 191 -6.31 15.68 -20.56
CA LEU A 191 -7.68 15.75 -21.09
C LEU A 191 -8.39 16.99 -20.57
N SER A 192 -9.38 17.48 -21.32
CA SER A 192 -10.30 18.49 -20.78
C SER A 192 -10.99 17.98 -19.52
N GLU A 193 -11.41 18.88 -18.63
CA GLU A 193 -12.03 18.48 -17.36
C GLU A 193 -13.25 17.58 -17.57
N VAL A 194 -14.09 17.86 -18.56
CA VAL A 194 -15.28 17.07 -18.85
C VAL A 194 -14.94 15.63 -19.24
N ILE A 195 -13.91 15.45 -20.07
CA ILE A 195 -13.47 14.12 -20.51
C ILE A 195 -12.76 13.39 -19.37
N ALA A 196 -11.90 14.10 -18.60
CA ALA A 196 -11.25 13.54 -17.43
C ALA A 196 -12.26 13.03 -16.40
N GLU A 197 -13.33 13.78 -16.14
CA GLU A 197 -14.41 13.35 -15.25
C GLU A 197 -15.12 12.08 -15.73
N GLN A 198 -15.42 11.99 -17.03
CA GLN A 198 -16.03 10.79 -17.61
C GLN A 198 -15.13 9.56 -17.47
N HIS A 199 -13.82 9.69 -17.76
CA HIS A 199 -12.85 8.61 -17.60
C HIS A 199 -12.70 8.19 -16.13
N ASP A 200 -12.69 9.15 -15.23
CA ASP A 200 -12.63 8.89 -13.79
C ASP A 200 -13.87 8.14 -13.28
N GLN A 201 -15.06 8.46 -13.76
CA GLN A 201 -16.29 7.75 -13.44
C GLN A 201 -16.23 6.30 -13.95
N VAL A 202 -15.72 6.09 -15.17
CA VAL A 202 -15.49 4.74 -15.71
C VAL A 202 -14.49 3.98 -14.84
N SER A 203 -13.37 4.59 -14.49
CA SER A 203 -12.34 3.98 -13.66
C SER A 203 -12.90 3.58 -12.29
N PHE A 204 -13.65 4.46 -11.65
CA PHE A 204 -14.30 4.18 -10.38
C PHE A 204 -15.33 3.05 -10.50
N SER A 205 -16.15 3.06 -11.57
CA SER A 205 -17.12 2.00 -11.84
C SER A 205 -16.47 0.63 -12.01
N VAL A 206 -15.36 0.55 -12.74
CA VAL A 206 -14.61 -0.70 -12.94
C VAL A 206 -14.04 -1.21 -11.60
N LEU A 207 -13.52 -0.33 -10.77
CA LEU A 207 -12.99 -0.68 -9.44
C LEU A 207 -14.06 -1.22 -8.48
N GLN A 208 -15.34 -0.91 -8.71
CA GLN A 208 -16.49 -1.42 -7.94
C GLN A 208 -16.91 -2.83 -8.37
N GLN A 209 -16.54 -3.29 -9.57
CA GLN A 209 -17.01 -4.55 -10.13
C GLN A 209 -16.13 -5.72 -9.68
N SER A 210 -16.74 -6.81 -9.26
CA SER A 210 -16.02 -8.06 -9.05
C SER A 210 -15.65 -8.69 -10.41
N GLY A 211 -14.42 -9.21 -10.53
CA GLY A 211 -13.95 -9.86 -11.75
C GLY A 211 -13.44 -8.92 -12.84
N ALA A 212 -13.39 -7.61 -12.60
CA ALA A 212 -12.96 -6.62 -13.58
C ALA A 212 -11.42 -6.43 -13.70
N PHE A 213 -10.63 -7.37 -13.19
CA PHE A 213 -9.15 -7.22 -13.15
C PHE A 213 -8.54 -6.92 -14.52
N ASP A 214 -8.98 -7.61 -15.57
CA ASP A 214 -8.44 -7.43 -16.91
C ASP A 214 -8.83 -6.08 -17.53
N GLN A 215 -9.93 -5.48 -17.07
CA GLN A 215 -10.40 -4.17 -17.51
C GLN A 215 -9.51 -3.03 -16.97
N LEU A 216 -8.78 -3.25 -15.87
CA LEU A 216 -7.91 -2.23 -15.28
C LEU A 216 -6.81 -1.77 -16.25
N ARG A 217 -6.40 -2.62 -17.19
CA ARG A 217 -5.39 -2.27 -18.21
C ARG A 217 -5.85 -1.15 -19.14
N GLY A 218 -7.14 -1.03 -19.35
CA GLY A 218 -7.74 -0.02 -20.24
C GLY A 218 -8.15 1.26 -19.53
N LEU A 219 -7.89 1.39 -18.24
CA LEU A 219 -8.21 2.61 -17.52
C LEU A 219 -7.21 3.73 -17.84
N ASP A 220 -7.71 4.94 -17.85
CA ASP A 220 -6.90 6.14 -18.01
C ASP A 220 -6.28 6.54 -16.66
N VAL A 221 -5.22 5.84 -16.30
CA VAL A 221 -4.45 6.02 -15.07
C VAL A 221 -2.97 5.79 -15.36
N ASP A 222 -2.10 6.41 -14.62
CA ASP A 222 -0.66 6.29 -14.82
C ASP A 222 -0.07 4.95 -14.37
N CYS A 223 -0.75 4.21 -13.45
CA CYS A 223 -0.31 2.90 -13.01
C CYS A 223 -1.46 1.88 -12.89
N PRO A 224 -1.95 1.32 -13.99
CA PRO A 224 -2.91 0.22 -13.94
C PRO A 224 -2.42 -0.98 -13.12
N ALA A 225 -1.12 -1.28 -13.15
CA ALA A 225 -0.53 -2.37 -12.37
C ALA A 225 -0.60 -2.11 -10.85
N CYS A 226 -0.39 -0.86 -10.40
CA CYS A 226 -0.54 -0.48 -9.00
C CYS A 226 -1.99 -0.66 -8.52
N LEU A 227 -2.97 -0.21 -9.30
CA LEU A 227 -4.38 -0.46 -9.05
C LEU A 227 -4.71 -1.95 -9.05
N GLY A 228 -4.08 -2.71 -9.94
CA GLY A 228 -4.23 -4.17 -10.02
C GLY A 228 -3.82 -4.88 -8.74
N VAL A 229 -2.74 -4.44 -8.07
CA VAL A 229 -2.33 -4.97 -6.77
C VAL A 229 -3.42 -4.73 -5.73
N VAL A 230 -3.87 -3.47 -5.60
CA VAL A 230 -4.94 -3.09 -4.66
C VAL A 230 -6.22 -3.88 -4.96
N TYR A 231 -6.59 -3.99 -6.23
CA TYR A 231 -7.77 -4.73 -6.66
C TYR A 231 -7.68 -6.23 -6.28
N ARG A 232 -6.53 -6.88 -6.53
CA ARG A 232 -6.32 -8.30 -6.18
C ARG A 232 -6.32 -8.55 -4.67
N LEU A 233 -5.73 -7.67 -3.88
CA LEU A 233 -5.78 -7.74 -2.43
C LEU A 233 -7.21 -7.64 -1.92
N ALA A 234 -7.97 -6.81 -2.57
CA ALA A 234 -9.35 -6.50 -2.26
C ALA A 234 -10.35 -7.58 -2.71
N SER A 235 -10.09 -8.28 -3.82
CA SER A 235 -11.07 -9.19 -4.48
C SER A 235 -11.40 -10.47 -3.71
N LYS A 236 -10.61 -10.83 -2.70
CA LYS A 236 -10.86 -12.03 -1.86
C LYS A 236 -11.95 -11.83 -0.81
N GLU A 237 -12.31 -10.59 -0.55
CA GLU A 237 -13.36 -10.23 0.40
C GLU A 237 -14.40 -9.37 -0.36
N LYS A 238 -15.67 -9.43 -0.01
CA LYS A 238 -16.74 -8.62 -0.64
C LYS A 238 -16.61 -7.13 -0.28
N ILE A 239 -15.46 -6.54 -0.56
CA ILE A 239 -15.09 -5.22 -0.07
C ILE A 239 -15.43 -4.18 -1.13
N ARG A 240 -16.06 -3.10 -0.72
CA ARG A 240 -16.44 -1.98 -1.61
C ARG A 240 -15.29 -0.95 -1.64
N VAL A 241 -14.97 -0.47 -2.83
CA VAL A 241 -14.13 0.73 -2.99
C VAL A 241 -14.98 1.96 -2.65
N HIS A 242 -14.44 2.82 -1.83
CA HIS A 242 -15.05 4.09 -1.47
C HIS A 242 -14.23 5.23 -2.04
N GLN A 243 -14.90 6.22 -2.60
CA GLN A 243 -14.26 7.47 -3.02
C GLN A 243 -14.55 8.54 -1.97
N ARG A 244 -13.49 9.17 -1.45
CA ARG A 244 -13.64 10.28 -0.53
C ARG A 244 -13.72 11.62 -1.25
N TRP A 245 -12.83 11.81 -2.22
CA TRP A 245 -12.76 12.99 -3.06
C TRP A 245 -12.34 12.65 -4.48
N ARG A 246 -12.74 13.48 -5.38
CA ARG A 246 -12.21 13.62 -6.72
C ARG A 246 -11.97 15.10 -6.98
N ASP A 247 -10.85 15.43 -7.58
CA ASP A 247 -10.57 16.74 -8.16
C ASP A 247 -9.59 16.63 -9.33
N SER A 248 -9.21 17.75 -9.87
CA SER A 248 -8.22 17.83 -10.94
C SER A 248 -7.45 19.13 -10.85
N SER A 249 -6.35 19.25 -11.60
CA SER A 249 -5.64 20.51 -11.72
C SER A 249 -6.53 21.63 -12.27
N SER A 250 -7.42 21.30 -13.22
CA SER A 250 -8.40 22.26 -13.76
C SER A 250 -9.36 22.80 -12.69
N THR A 251 -9.93 21.91 -11.87
CA THR A 251 -10.86 22.32 -10.80
C THR A 251 -10.15 23.10 -9.69
N ILE A 252 -8.92 22.78 -9.36
CA ILE A 252 -8.14 23.48 -8.34
C ILE A 252 -7.75 24.90 -8.81
N VAL A 253 -7.34 25.03 -10.06
CA VAL A 253 -6.95 26.33 -10.65
C VAL A 253 -8.17 27.18 -11.04
N GLY A 254 -9.35 26.58 -11.16
CA GLY A 254 -10.59 27.27 -11.52
C GLY A 254 -10.72 27.59 -13.01
N LYS A 255 -9.98 26.88 -13.87
CA LYS A 255 -10.09 26.98 -15.34
C LYS A 255 -9.76 25.64 -15.98
N ASP A 256 -10.32 25.37 -17.16
CA ASP A 256 -9.97 24.18 -17.92
C ASP A 256 -8.52 24.30 -18.44
N LEU A 257 -7.66 23.40 -18.01
CA LEU A 257 -6.26 23.31 -18.41
C LEU A 257 -6.05 22.45 -19.66
N MET A 258 -7.15 21.90 -20.23
CA MET A 258 -7.11 21.06 -21.42
C MET A 258 -6.07 19.94 -21.31
N ASP A 259 -5.08 19.93 -22.19
CA ASP A 259 -3.99 18.98 -22.28
C ASP A 259 -2.95 19.01 -21.16
N GLN A 260 -3.11 19.91 -20.17
CA GLN A 260 -2.28 19.97 -18.96
C GLN A 260 -3.03 19.49 -17.71
N ASN A 261 -4.25 19.03 -17.87
CA ASN A 261 -5.07 18.59 -16.75
C ASN A 261 -4.63 17.20 -16.26
N THR A 262 -4.58 17.06 -14.95
CA THR A 262 -4.37 15.78 -14.26
C THR A 262 -5.46 15.62 -13.22
N SER A 263 -6.19 14.52 -13.25
CA SER A 263 -7.22 14.26 -12.27
C SER A 263 -6.70 13.39 -11.13
N ARG A 264 -7.34 13.49 -9.98
CA ARG A 264 -6.97 12.81 -8.75
C ARG A 264 -8.20 12.18 -8.12
N GLN A 265 -8.08 10.90 -7.75
CA GLN A 265 -9.09 10.22 -6.96
C GLN A 265 -8.49 9.71 -5.65
N PHE A 266 -9.16 9.97 -4.55
CA PHE A 266 -8.78 9.51 -3.22
C PHE A 266 -9.69 8.36 -2.82
N LEU A 267 -9.17 7.14 -2.98
CA LEU A 267 -9.95 5.91 -2.80
C LEU A 267 -9.43 5.12 -1.61
N TRP A 268 -10.33 4.42 -0.96
CA TRP A 268 -9.98 3.53 0.14
C TRP A 268 -10.89 2.31 0.16
N ARG A 269 -10.45 1.29 0.88
CA ARG A 269 -11.15 0.03 0.96
C ARG A 269 -10.94 -0.62 2.32
N GLU A 270 -12.04 -1.11 2.88
CA GLU A 270 -12.10 -1.93 4.09
C GLU A 270 -12.11 -3.39 3.77
#